data_c3cb7ef13dfdaad6f855d1fa4d46e98b
#
_entry.id   c3cb7ef13dfdaad6f855d1fa4d46e98b
#
_cell.length_a   1.000
_cell.length_b   1.000
_cell.length_c   1.000
_cell.angle_alpha   90.00
_cell.angle_beta   90.00
_cell.angle_gamma   90.00
#
_symmetry.space_group_name_H-M   'P 1'
#
loop_
_entity.id
_entity.type
_entity.pdbx_description
1 polymer ?
#
loop_
_entity_poly.entity_id
_entity_poly.type
_entity_poly.pdbx_seq_one_letter_code
_entity_poly.pdbx_strand_id
1 'polypeptide(L)'
;MYFLFLILSGIFQGLMVSLNGQLGNYYSLFGICFFVHAIAAVLLVLYVKGKEKKPLSFQGAPPYVFLVGFMGVAMVASSSWCTLRIGATAMLSLSVIGQMISSALVDHYGWFGAEKKPFRLKQLPCYALVMAGIFLVVQG
;
A
#
# COMPACT_ATOMS: atom_id res chain seq x y z
N MET A 1 20.56 -2.30 -7.48
CA MET A 1 20.19 -1.21 -6.57
C MET A 1 18.68 -1.15 -6.30
N TYR A 2 17.83 -1.14 -7.34
CA TYR A 2 16.36 -1.07 -7.20
C TYR A 2 15.77 -2.23 -6.37
N PHE A 3 16.24 -3.47 -6.55
CA PHE A 3 15.76 -4.63 -5.81
C PHE A 3 15.94 -4.50 -4.30
N LEU A 4 17.05 -3.92 -3.84
CA LEU A 4 17.30 -3.71 -2.42
C LEU A 4 16.28 -2.72 -1.82
N PHE A 5 15.99 -1.62 -2.54
CA PHE A 5 14.98 -0.67 -2.10
C PHE A 5 13.58 -1.26 -2.06
N LEU A 6 13.23 -2.14 -3.00
CA LEU A 6 11.93 -2.83 -3.00
C LEU A 6 11.81 -3.81 -1.82
N ILE A 7 12.88 -4.53 -1.50
CA ILE A 7 12.90 -5.42 -0.32
C ILE A 7 12.75 -4.61 0.96
N LEU A 8 13.49 -3.51 1.11
CA LEU A 8 13.36 -2.61 2.26
C LEU A 8 11.95 -2.04 2.38
N SER A 9 11.36 -1.61 1.28
CA SER A 9 9.97 -1.14 1.24
C SER A 9 8.99 -2.22 1.73
N GLY A 10 9.18 -3.47 1.30
CA GLY A 10 8.39 -4.60 1.76
C GLY A 10 8.53 -4.87 3.27
N ILE A 11 9.76 -4.78 3.80
CA ILE A 11 10.01 -4.90 5.25
C ILE A 11 9.26 -3.81 6.02
N PHE A 12 9.38 -2.55 5.59
CA PHE A 12 8.66 -1.44 6.24
C PHE A 12 7.15 -1.61 6.16
N GLN A 13 6.63 -2.09 5.03
CA GLN A 13 5.20 -2.37 4.88
C GLN A 13 4.75 -3.46 5.86
N GLY A 14 5.52 -4.54 6.00
CA GLY A 14 5.21 -5.62 6.94
C GLY A 14 5.20 -5.14 8.39
N LEU A 15 6.21 -4.37 8.81
CA LEU A 15 6.28 -3.77 10.13
C LEU A 15 5.12 -2.81 10.38
N MET A 16 4.82 -1.94 9.43
CA MET A 16 3.72 -0.97 9.52
C MET A 16 2.37 -1.67 9.71
N VAL A 17 2.08 -2.70 8.92
CA VAL A 17 0.83 -3.46 9.02
C VAL A 17 0.73 -4.16 10.37
N SER A 18 1.81 -4.78 10.85
CA SER A 18 1.85 -5.45 12.15
C SER A 18 1.61 -4.46 13.30
N LEU A 19 2.27 -3.31 13.27
CA LEU A 19 2.11 -2.27 14.30
C LEU A 19 0.70 -1.66 14.26
N ASN A 20 0.16 -1.38 13.08
CA ASN A 20 -1.20 -0.87 12.93
C ASN A 20 -2.25 -1.88 13.42
N GLY A 21 -2.01 -3.18 13.19
CA GLY A 21 -2.84 -4.23 13.76
C GLY A 21 -2.80 -4.20 15.29
N GLN A 22 -1.61 -4.08 15.89
CA GLN A 22 -1.47 -3.99 17.35
C GLN A 22 -2.15 -2.75 17.94
N LEU A 23 -2.07 -1.60 17.26
CA LEU A 23 -2.77 -0.38 17.67
C LEU A 23 -4.29 -0.57 17.72
N GLY A 24 -4.83 -1.49 16.93
CA GLY A 24 -6.25 -1.83 16.93
C GLY A 24 -6.77 -2.42 18.24
N ASN A 25 -5.90 -2.91 19.12
CA ASN A 25 -6.27 -3.35 20.46
C ASN A 25 -6.53 -2.18 21.43
N TYR A 26 -6.00 -1.00 21.10
CA TYR A 26 -6.05 0.20 21.95
C TYR A 26 -6.93 1.31 21.40
N TYR A 27 -7.04 1.41 20.07
CA TYR A 27 -7.73 2.51 19.38
C TYR A 27 -8.73 1.98 18.36
N SER A 28 -9.77 2.77 18.08
CA SER A 28 -10.69 2.49 16.98
C SER A 28 -9.95 2.61 15.63
N LEU A 29 -10.49 1.95 14.59
CA LEU A 29 -9.92 1.99 13.24
C LEU A 29 -9.69 3.42 12.72
N PHE A 30 -10.65 4.32 12.98
CA PHE A 30 -10.53 5.73 12.60
C PHE A 30 -9.46 6.45 13.41
N GLY A 31 -9.31 6.11 14.70
CA GLY A 31 -8.23 6.62 15.55
C GLY A 31 -6.86 6.22 15.02
N ILE A 32 -6.66 4.97 14.63
CA ILE A 32 -5.41 4.48 14.01
C ILE A 32 -5.12 5.29 12.74
N CYS A 33 -6.09 5.40 11.83
CA CYS A 33 -5.93 6.16 10.60
C CYS A 33 -5.54 7.62 10.88
N PHE A 34 -6.20 8.26 11.83
CA PHE A 34 -5.90 9.63 12.20
C PHE A 34 -4.45 9.78 12.71
N PHE A 35 -4.04 8.99 13.70
CA PHE A 35 -2.70 9.08 14.28
C PHE A 35 -1.61 8.81 13.25
N VAL A 36 -1.74 7.73 12.46
CA VAL A 36 -0.73 7.36 11.47
C VAL A 36 -0.56 8.45 10.42
N HIS A 37 -1.67 8.99 9.88
CA HIS A 37 -1.60 10.03 8.87
C HIS A 37 -1.19 11.39 9.45
N ALA A 38 -1.59 11.72 10.67
CA ALA A 38 -1.18 12.97 11.33
C ALA A 38 0.33 12.99 11.60
N ILE A 39 0.89 11.90 12.14
CA ILE A 39 2.33 11.79 12.38
C ILE A 39 3.09 11.88 11.05
N ALA A 40 2.66 11.14 10.04
CA ALA A 40 3.28 11.19 8.72
C ALA A 40 3.22 12.59 8.10
N ALA A 41 2.09 13.27 8.21
CA ALA A 41 1.92 14.63 7.70
C ALA A 41 2.86 15.63 8.39
N VAL A 42 2.97 15.56 9.72
CA VAL A 42 3.88 16.44 10.48
C VAL A 42 5.34 16.20 10.06
N LEU A 43 5.77 14.95 10.00
CA LEU A 43 7.14 14.60 9.59
C LEU A 43 7.45 15.07 8.17
N LEU A 44 6.51 14.89 7.23
CA LEU A 44 6.69 15.32 5.84
C LEU A 44 6.74 16.84 5.73
N VAL A 45 5.88 17.58 6.45
CA VAL A 45 5.90 19.04 6.44
C VAL A 45 7.23 19.57 7.02
N LEU A 46 7.71 18.97 8.10
CA LEU A 46 9.00 19.35 8.68
C LEU A 46 10.16 19.06 7.71
N TYR A 47 10.13 17.91 7.02
CA TYR A 47 11.14 17.55 6.04
C TYR A 47 11.15 18.51 4.84
N VAL A 48 9.98 18.78 4.24
CA VAL A 48 9.86 19.66 3.08
C VAL A 48 10.28 21.09 3.43
N LYS A 49 9.82 21.63 4.56
CA LYS A 49 10.24 22.98 5.01
C LYS A 49 11.72 23.06 5.34
N GLY A 50 12.29 22.01 5.94
CA GLY A 50 13.69 22.01 6.36
C GLY A 50 14.67 21.83 5.20
N LYS A 51 14.37 20.93 4.27
CA LYS A 51 15.31 20.51 3.23
C LYS A 51 15.02 21.05 1.85
N GLU A 52 13.78 21.11 1.43
CA GLU A 52 13.44 21.57 0.08
C GLU A 52 13.22 23.08 -0.02
N LYS A 53 12.93 23.77 1.11
CA LYS A 53 12.65 25.21 1.17
C LYS A 53 11.60 25.70 0.15
N LYS A 54 10.82 24.78 -0.42
CA LYS A 54 9.78 25.11 -1.38
C LYS A 54 8.43 25.32 -0.66
N PRO A 55 7.61 26.27 -1.11
CA PRO A 55 6.26 26.38 -0.60
C PRO A 55 5.46 25.12 -0.98
N LEU A 56 4.66 24.60 -0.03
CA LEU A 56 3.67 23.58 -0.31
C LEU A 56 2.58 24.21 -1.19
N SER A 57 2.71 24.05 -2.51
CA SER A 57 1.74 24.57 -3.47
C SER A 57 0.92 23.41 -4.04
N PHE A 58 -0.39 23.54 -3.95
CA PHE A 58 -1.34 22.62 -4.58
C PHE A 58 -1.74 23.06 -6.00
N GLN A 59 -1.12 24.14 -6.50
CA GLN A 59 -1.42 24.70 -7.82
C GLN A 59 -0.95 23.76 -8.95
N GLY A 60 -1.85 23.46 -9.87
CA GLY A 60 -1.55 22.67 -11.08
C GLY A 60 -1.83 21.16 -10.98
N ALA A 61 -2.16 20.63 -9.80
CA ALA A 61 -2.56 19.23 -9.69
C ALA A 61 -4.05 19.05 -10.00
N PRO A 62 -4.42 18.12 -10.88
CA PRO A 62 -5.82 17.84 -11.15
C PRO A 62 -6.52 17.27 -9.90
N PRO A 63 -7.81 17.60 -9.65
CA PRO A 63 -8.49 17.27 -8.40
C PRO A 63 -8.59 15.75 -8.11
N TYR A 64 -8.62 14.92 -9.14
CA TYR A 64 -8.69 13.46 -8.95
C TYR A 64 -7.43 12.87 -8.28
N VAL A 65 -6.28 13.55 -8.34
CA VAL A 65 -5.05 13.10 -7.68
C VAL A 65 -5.21 13.10 -6.15
N PHE A 66 -6.05 13.98 -5.61
CA PHE A 66 -6.31 14.02 -4.16
C PHE A 66 -7.11 12.82 -3.65
N LEU A 67 -7.76 12.03 -4.52
CA LEU A 67 -8.37 10.76 -4.15
C LEU A 67 -7.37 9.75 -3.57
N VAL A 68 -6.08 9.90 -3.87
CA VAL A 68 -5.00 9.08 -3.27
C VAL A 68 -5.01 9.16 -1.74
N GLY A 69 -5.29 10.34 -1.17
CA GLY A 69 -5.41 10.48 0.29
C GLY A 69 -6.56 9.65 0.87
N PHE A 70 -7.71 9.67 0.22
CA PHE A 70 -8.84 8.83 0.63
C PHE A 70 -8.52 7.32 0.51
N MET A 71 -7.90 6.91 -0.59
CA MET A 71 -7.46 5.53 -0.78
C MET A 71 -6.45 5.10 0.29
N GLY A 72 -5.54 6.00 0.72
CA GLY A 72 -4.60 5.75 1.80
C GLY A 72 -5.31 5.44 3.12
N VAL A 73 -6.30 6.25 3.49
CA VAL A 73 -7.10 6.02 4.70
C VAL A 73 -7.87 4.70 4.61
N ALA A 74 -8.52 4.43 3.48
CA ALA A 74 -9.25 3.19 3.26
C ALA A 74 -8.33 1.96 3.34
N MET A 75 -7.12 2.06 2.79
CA MET A 75 -6.11 1.00 2.84
C MET A 75 -5.66 0.74 4.29
N VAL A 76 -5.34 1.76 5.07
CA VAL A 76 -4.92 1.61 6.47
C VAL A 76 -6.05 1.05 7.33
N ALA A 77 -7.28 1.54 7.16
CA ALA A 77 -8.44 1.03 7.90
C ALA A 77 -8.69 -0.44 7.60
N SER A 78 -8.76 -0.81 6.31
CA SER A 78 -9.02 -2.19 5.88
C SER A 78 -7.91 -3.14 6.32
N SER A 79 -6.64 -2.74 6.15
CA SER A 79 -5.50 -3.56 6.54
C SER A 79 -5.43 -3.78 8.05
N SER A 80 -5.66 -2.74 8.85
CA SER A 80 -5.69 -2.86 10.31
C SER A 80 -6.81 -3.78 10.78
N TRP A 81 -8.00 -3.62 10.22
CA TRP A 81 -9.14 -4.48 10.55
C TRP A 81 -8.92 -5.95 10.18
N CYS A 82 -8.38 -6.20 8.99
CA CYS A 82 -8.05 -7.56 8.55
C CYS A 82 -6.94 -8.18 9.43
N THR A 83 -5.89 -7.41 9.73
CA THR A 83 -4.77 -7.89 10.56
C THR A 83 -5.23 -8.34 11.94
N LEU A 84 -6.18 -7.65 12.54
CA LEU A 84 -6.78 -8.06 13.83
C LEU A 84 -7.54 -9.39 13.76
N ARG A 85 -8.06 -9.76 12.58
CA ARG A 85 -8.88 -10.96 12.38
C ARG A 85 -8.10 -12.17 11.90
N ILE A 86 -7.23 -11.97 10.92
CA ILE A 86 -6.53 -13.06 10.23
C ILE A 86 -5.00 -12.99 10.39
N GLY A 87 -4.48 -12.01 11.14
CA GLY A 87 -3.06 -11.80 11.32
C GLY A 87 -2.39 -11.05 10.16
N ALA A 88 -1.19 -10.51 10.43
CA ALA A 88 -0.46 -9.68 9.48
C ALA A 88 0.01 -10.47 8.25
N THR A 89 0.47 -11.70 8.44
CA THR A 89 1.01 -12.54 7.36
C THR A 89 -0.07 -12.88 6.32
N ALA A 90 -1.23 -13.36 6.76
CA ALA A 90 -2.33 -13.70 5.87
C ALA A 90 -2.89 -12.45 5.18
N MET A 91 -3.05 -11.34 5.92
CA MET A 91 -3.50 -10.06 5.36
C MET A 91 -2.56 -9.57 4.26
N LEU A 92 -1.24 -9.53 4.51
CA LEU A 92 -0.25 -9.10 3.52
C LEU A 92 -0.24 -10.02 2.29
N SER A 93 -0.31 -11.33 2.51
CA SER A 93 -0.35 -12.31 1.43
C SER A 93 -1.56 -12.10 0.52
N LEU A 94 -2.75 -11.91 1.07
CA LEU A 94 -3.97 -11.64 0.31
C LEU A 94 -3.91 -10.27 -0.37
N SER A 95 -3.30 -9.25 0.26
CA SER A 95 -3.17 -7.93 -0.33
C SER A 95 -2.29 -7.93 -1.58
N VAL A 96 -1.25 -8.79 -1.62
CA VAL A 96 -0.39 -8.96 -2.81
C VAL A 96 -1.21 -9.43 -4.01
N ILE A 97 -2.18 -10.33 -3.83
CA ILE A 97 -3.08 -10.75 -4.90
C ILE A 97 -3.84 -9.55 -5.47
N GLY A 98 -4.45 -8.75 -4.60
CA GLY A 98 -5.18 -7.55 -5.01
C GLY A 98 -4.28 -6.56 -5.76
N GLN A 99 -3.06 -6.32 -5.27
CA GLN A 99 -2.07 -5.45 -5.90
C GLN A 99 -1.66 -5.99 -7.29
N MET A 100 -1.42 -7.28 -7.42
CA MET A 100 -1.06 -7.92 -8.70
C MET A 100 -2.17 -7.79 -9.74
N ILE A 101 -3.43 -8.04 -9.34
CA ILE A 101 -4.59 -7.91 -10.24
C ILE A 101 -4.76 -6.44 -10.65
N SER A 102 -4.74 -5.52 -9.69
CA SER A 102 -4.93 -4.09 -9.97
C SER A 102 -3.83 -3.54 -10.88
N SER A 103 -2.56 -3.90 -10.61
CA SER A 103 -1.44 -3.46 -11.45
C SER A 103 -1.52 -4.04 -12.87
N ALA A 104 -1.90 -5.31 -13.02
CA ALA A 104 -2.08 -5.93 -14.32
C ALA A 104 -3.18 -5.25 -15.14
N LEU A 105 -4.28 -4.83 -14.50
CA LEU A 105 -5.36 -4.08 -15.16
C LEU A 105 -4.89 -2.68 -15.56
N VAL A 106 -4.23 -1.95 -14.66
CA VAL A 106 -3.69 -0.62 -14.94
C VAL A 106 -2.70 -0.65 -16.11
N ASP A 107 -1.78 -1.60 -16.11
CA ASP A 107 -0.78 -1.77 -17.17
C ASP A 107 -1.43 -2.19 -18.51
N HIS A 108 -2.44 -3.07 -18.47
CA HIS A 108 -3.12 -3.53 -19.68
C HIS A 108 -3.88 -2.40 -20.38
N TYR A 109 -4.62 -1.61 -19.62
CA TYR A 109 -5.44 -0.50 -20.16
C TYR A 109 -4.67 0.81 -20.30
N GLY A 110 -3.51 0.94 -19.63
CA GLY A 110 -2.74 2.19 -19.60
C GLY A 110 -3.45 3.29 -18.81
N TRP A 111 -4.16 2.93 -17.71
CA TRP A 111 -4.86 3.90 -16.89
C TRP A 111 -3.89 4.85 -16.18
N PHE A 112 -4.36 6.02 -15.83
CA PHE A 112 -3.60 7.06 -15.10
C PHE A 112 -2.32 7.54 -15.81
N GLY A 113 -2.22 7.35 -17.15
CA GLY A 113 -1.03 7.72 -17.92
C GLY A 113 0.11 6.69 -17.84
N ALA A 114 -0.16 5.49 -17.33
CA ALA A 114 0.81 4.40 -17.35
C ALA A 114 1.09 3.94 -18.78
N GLU A 115 2.34 3.53 -19.05
CA GLU A 115 2.72 2.95 -20.33
C GLU A 115 1.97 1.64 -20.54
N LYS A 116 1.24 1.52 -21.66
CA LYS A 116 0.51 0.29 -21.98
C LYS A 116 1.44 -0.90 -22.12
N LYS A 117 1.32 -1.85 -21.22
CA LYS A 117 2.02 -3.14 -21.27
C LYS A 117 0.96 -4.25 -21.31
N PRO A 118 0.59 -4.72 -22.51
CA PRO A 118 -0.44 -5.73 -22.63
C PRO A 118 -0.06 -6.99 -21.85
N PHE A 119 -1.02 -7.56 -21.13
CA PHE A 119 -0.84 -8.78 -20.38
C PHE A 119 -0.39 -9.92 -21.30
N ARG A 120 0.73 -10.55 -20.97
CA ARG A 120 1.28 -11.66 -21.75
C ARG A 120 0.92 -12.99 -21.09
N LEU A 121 0.35 -13.92 -21.85
CA LEU A 121 0.04 -15.27 -21.38
C LEU A 121 1.23 -16.00 -20.74
N LYS A 122 2.46 -15.63 -21.12
CA LYS A 122 3.70 -16.12 -20.49
C LYS A 122 3.86 -15.75 -19.02
N GLN A 123 3.09 -14.79 -18.52
CA GLN A 123 3.10 -14.39 -17.11
C GLN A 123 2.17 -15.25 -16.24
N LEU A 124 1.21 -15.97 -16.85
CA LEU A 124 0.25 -16.82 -16.12
C LEU A 124 0.90 -17.85 -15.18
N PRO A 125 1.96 -18.57 -15.57
CA PRO A 125 2.61 -19.53 -14.66
C PRO A 125 3.19 -18.85 -13.41
N CYS A 126 3.73 -17.63 -13.56
CA CYS A 126 4.27 -16.88 -12.42
C CYS A 126 3.14 -16.44 -11.46
N TYR A 127 2.02 -15.98 -12.01
CA TYR A 127 0.84 -15.62 -11.19
C TYR A 127 0.28 -16.85 -10.46
N ALA A 128 0.19 -18.00 -11.15
CA ALA A 128 -0.27 -19.26 -10.57
C ALA A 128 0.64 -19.73 -9.41
N LEU A 129 1.96 -19.60 -9.58
CA LEU A 129 2.94 -19.95 -8.55
C LEU A 129 2.80 -19.06 -7.31
N VAL A 130 2.64 -17.75 -7.50
CA VAL A 130 2.42 -16.81 -6.41
C VAL A 130 1.12 -17.13 -5.67
N MET A 131 0.03 -17.39 -6.42
CA MET A 131 -1.27 -17.76 -5.84
C MET A 131 -1.17 -19.06 -5.03
N ALA A 132 -0.48 -20.06 -5.52
CA ALA A 132 -0.26 -21.32 -4.81
C ALA A 132 0.55 -21.08 -3.52
N GLY A 133 1.61 -20.26 -3.57
CA GLY A 133 2.39 -19.90 -2.39
C GLY A 133 1.55 -19.18 -1.33
N ILE A 134 0.73 -18.22 -1.74
CA ILE A 134 -0.17 -17.50 -0.83
C ILE A 134 -1.21 -18.44 -0.21
N PHE A 135 -1.76 -19.35 -1.00
CA PHE A 135 -2.71 -20.35 -0.49
C PHE A 135 -2.10 -21.20 0.62
N LEU A 136 -0.86 -21.66 0.46
CA LEU A 136 -0.14 -22.39 1.51
C LEU A 136 0.10 -21.55 2.76
N VAL A 137 0.45 -20.28 2.61
CA VAL A 137 0.66 -19.36 3.75
C VAL A 137 -0.63 -19.09 4.53
N VAL A 138 -1.78 -19.05 3.85
CA VAL A 138 -3.08 -18.78 4.51
C VAL A 138 -3.62 -20.03 5.20
N GLN A 139 -3.26 -21.22 4.73
CA GLN A 139 -3.71 -22.49 5.33
C GLN A 139 -2.80 -23.02 6.46
N GLY A 140 -1.55 -22.58 6.53
CA GLY A 140 -0.58 -22.95 7.57
C GLY A 140 -0.71 -22.08 8.80
#